data_7c4138162c97bdf35841bf1e8e6a672c
#
_entry.id   7c4138162c97bdf35841bf1e8e6a672c
#
_cell.length_a   1.000
_cell.length_b   1.000
_cell.length_c   1.000
_cell.angle_alpha   90.00
_cell.angle_beta   90.00
_cell.angle_gamma   90.00
#
_symmetry.space_group_name_H-M   'P 1'
#
loop_
_entity.id
_entity.type
_entity.pdbx_description
1 polymer ?
#
loop_
_entity_poly.entity_id
_entity_poly.type
_entity_poly.pdbx_seq_one_letter_code
_entity_poly.pdbx_strand_id
1 'polypeptide(L)'
;VSEPDPRKDPRYRPFRAAAYGLYIAVVSVFCLFIIVSVTRSVASMTPELKPPVEPVLSYRECLDAAEQLWSQLEAEREKLVRTTPAREVDRQWMAFRVQWMGRLRDREAQCALGSRDRVDLKELYHQLEEIQDLYTIHAVQYAGEVGGVVDALRGAFSAARKNEAAGRF
;
A
#
# COMPACT_ATOMS: atom_id res chain seq x y z
N VAL A 1 -14.28 15.40 -66.36
CA VAL A 1 -13.15 16.25 -66.05
C VAL A 1 -12.91 16.04 -64.56
N SER A 2 -11.86 15.22 -64.22
CA SER A 2 -11.47 14.97 -62.85
C SER A 2 -10.81 16.22 -62.28
N GLU A 3 -11.37 16.81 -61.29
CA GLU A 3 -10.80 17.92 -60.52
C GLU A 3 -9.39 17.53 -59.98
N PRO A 4 -8.35 18.32 -60.21
CA PRO A 4 -7.01 17.93 -59.78
C PRO A 4 -6.94 17.88 -58.24
N ASP A 5 -6.53 16.74 -57.70
CA ASP A 5 -6.42 16.50 -56.25
C ASP A 5 -5.46 17.58 -55.63
N PRO A 6 -5.97 18.49 -54.80
CA PRO A 6 -5.18 19.58 -54.22
C PRO A 6 -4.04 19.06 -53.37
N ARG A 7 -4.05 17.80 -53.00
CA ARG A 7 -2.96 17.15 -52.23
C ARG A 7 -1.71 16.84 -53.07
N LYS A 8 -1.80 16.88 -54.39
CA LYS A 8 -0.67 16.59 -55.32
C LYS A 8 -0.07 17.83 -55.92
N ASP A 9 -0.55 19.03 -55.62
CA ASP A 9 0.00 20.28 -56.17
C ASP A 9 1.42 20.53 -55.68
N PRO A 10 2.40 20.65 -56.58
CA PRO A 10 3.83 20.86 -56.24
C PRO A 10 4.08 22.13 -55.45
N ARG A 11 3.22 23.15 -55.54
CA ARG A 11 3.31 24.39 -54.78
C ARG A 11 3.24 24.22 -53.28
N TYR A 12 2.58 23.18 -52.80
CA TYR A 12 2.42 22.86 -51.35
C TYR A 12 3.49 21.91 -50.82
N ARG A 13 4.44 21.44 -51.67
CA ARG A 13 5.54 20.55 -51.24
C ARG A 13 6.35 21.12 -50.05
N PRO A 14 6.83 22.40 -50.13
CA PRO A 14 7.64 22.94 -49.02
C PRO A 14 6.82 23.09 -47.74
N PHE A 15 5.53 23.46 -47.83
CA PHE A 15 4.66 23.58 -46.68
C PHE A 15 4.39 22.20 -45.99
N ARG A 16 4.23 21.18 -46.78
CA ARG A 16 4.07 19.81 -46.25
C ARG A 16 5.35 19.34 -45.58
N ALA A 17 6.51 19.57 -46.18
CA ALA A 17 7.79 19.20 -45.57
C ALA A 17 8.00 19.95 -44.24
N ALA A 18 7.67 21.23 -44.18
CA ALA A 18 7.76 22.03 -42.96
C ALA A 18 6.75 21.54 -41.88
N ALA A 19 5.52 21.21 -42.27
CA ALA A 19 4.53 20.68 -41.35
C ALA A 19 4.93 19.31 -40.77
N TYR A 20 5.47 18.43 -41.61
CA TYR A 20 6.01 17.13 -41.15
C TYR A 20 7.24 17.33 -40.24
N GLY A 21 8.15 18.22 -40.57
CA GLY A 21 9.31 18.56 -39.75
C GLY A 21 8.87 19.06 -38.36
N LEU A 22 7.92 20.00 -38.34
CA LEU A 22 7.36 20.52 -37.10
C LEU A 22 6.68 19.44 -36.27
N TYR A 23 5.87 18.59 -36.90
CA TYR A 23 5.21 17.47 -36.24
C TYR A 23 6.21 16.52 -35.61
N ILE A 24 7.24 16.09 -36.35
CA ILE A 24 8.29 15.20 -35.83
C ILE A 24 9.03 15.86 -34.66
N ALA A 25 9.35 17.15 -34.77
CA ALA A 25 10.04 17.88 -33.70
C ALA A 25 9.17 17.89 -32.39
N VAL A 26 7.88 18.23 -32.51
CA VAL A 26 6.97 18.26 -31.37
C VAL A 26 6.83 16.88 -30.73
N VAL A 27 6.63 15.83 -31.55
CA VAL A 27 6.53 14.45 -31.05
C VAL A 27 7.82 14.00 -30.36
N SER A 28 8.99 14.35 -30.93
CA SER A 28 10.29 13.99 -30.34
C SER A 28 10.50 14.67 -28.98
N VAL A 29 10.18 15.95 -28.86
CA VAL A 29 10.27 16.69 -27.60
C VAL A 29 9.32 16.09 -26.56
N PHE A 30 8.10 15.73 -26.95
CA PHE A 30 7.13 15.11 -26.05
C PHE A 30 7.59 13.73 -25.57
N CYS A 31 8.11 12.89 -26.48
CA CYS A 31 8.68 11.59 -26.10
C CYS A 31 9.86 11.73 -25.15
N LEU A 32 10.78 12.67 -25.40
CA LEU A 32 11.91 12.95 -24.50
C LEU A 32 11.41 13.40 -23.12
N PHE A 33 10.40 14.26 -23.07
CA PHE A 33 9.81 14.70 -21.80
C PHE A 33 9.22 13.53 -21.01
N ILE A 34 8.48 12.64 -21.67
CA ILE A 34 7.93 11.42 -21.02
C ILE A 34 9.06 10.55 -20.49
N ILE A 35 10.09 10.28 -21.31
CA ILE A 35 11.21 9.42 -20.90
C ILE A 35 11.91 10.02 -19.66
N VAL A 36 12.23 11.31 -19.68
CA VAL A 36 12.88 11.98 -18.54
C VAL A 36 11.97 11.96 -17.30
N SER A 37 10.67 12.20 -17.47
CA SER A 37 9.71 12.20 -16.38
C SER A 37 9.58 10.81 -15.74
N VAL A 38 9.47 9.78 -16.56
CA VAL A 38 9.39 8.37 -16.08
C VAL A 38 10.70 7.95 -15.42
N THR A 39 11.85 8.28 -16.03
CA THR A 39 13.15 7.93 -15.45
C THR A 39 13.37 8.61 -14.10
N ARG A 40 12.97 9.88 -13.96
CA ARG A 40 13.00 10.59 -12.68
C ARG A 40 12.09 9.94 -11.64
N SER A 41 10.86 9.60 -12.01
CA SER A 41 9.93 8.91 -11.11
C SER A 41 10.47 7.56 -10.66
N VAL A 42 11.02 6.77 -11.57
CA VAL A 42 11.63 5.47 -11.24
C VAL A 42 12.87 5.65 -10.37
N ALA A 43 13.73 6.61 -10.68
CA ALA A 43 14.93 6.90 -9.88
C ALA A 43 14.58 7.37 -8.45
N SER A 44 13.47 8.10 -8.29
CA SER A 44 12.98 8.47 -6.95
C SER A 44 12.27 7.33 -6.19
N MET A 45 11.89 6.27 -6.90
CA MET A 45 11.29 5.06 -6.34
C MET A 45 12.31 3.96 -6.07
N THR A 46 13.57 4.09 -6.49
CA THR A 46 14.62 3.16 -6.05
C THR A 46 14.72 3.30 -4.53
N PRO A 47 14.32 2.26 -3.76
CA PRO A 47 14.47 2.33 -2.33
C PRO A 47 15.96 2.50 -2.05
N GLU A 48 16.31 3.62 -1.45
CA GLU A 48 17.60 3.75 -0.80
C GLU A 48 17.75 2.48 0.04
N LEU A 49 18.77 1.66 -0.25
CA LEU A 49 19.09 0.50 0.57
C LEU A 49 19.45 1.06 1.95
N LYS A 50 18.41 1.30 2.76
CA LYS A 50 18.61 1.61 4.17
C LYS A 50 19.46 0.48 4.74
N PRO A 51 20.56 0.81 5.43
CA PRO A 51 21.32 -0.21 6.17
C PRO A 51 20.34 -1.02 7.00
N PRO A 52 20.53 -2.33 7.15
CA PRO A 52 19.66 -3.17 7.95
C PRO A 52 19.45 -2.49 9.30
N VAL A 53 18.23 -2.08 9.58
CA VAL A 53 17.88 -1.47 10.86
C VAL A 53 18.06 -2.59 11.89
N GLU A 54 18.99 -2.42 12.81
CA GLU A 54 19.11 -3.37 13.91
C GLU A 54 17.77 -3.44 14.64
N PRO A 55 17.27 -4.65 14.95
CA PRO A 55 15.99 -4.80 15.62
C PRO A 55 16.09 -4.13 17.00
N VAL A 56 15.29 -3.11 17.20
CA VAL A 56 15.22 -2.39 18.48
C VAL A 56 14.44 -3.22 19.51
N LEU A 57 13.43 -3.99 19.04
CA LEU A 57 12.60 -4.85 19.88
C LEU A 57 12.94 -6.33 19.68
N SER A 58 12.88 -7.08 20.77
CA SER A 58 12.98 -8.55 20.74
C SER A 58 11.76 -9.16 20.03
N TYR A 59 11.87 -10.43 19.63
CA TYR A 59 10.75 -11.16 19.00
C TYR A 59 9.51 -11.15 19.88
N ARG A 60 9.67 -11.40 21.17
CA ARG A 60 8.57 -11.40 22.16
C ARG A 60 7.89 -10.05 22.25
N GLU A 61 8.66 -8.98 22.36
CA GLU A 61 8.11 -7.62 22.43
C GLU A 61 7.36 -7.24 21.14
N CYS A 62 7.83 -7.70 19.98
CA CYS A 62 7.14 -7.52 18.72
C CYS A 62 5.83 -8.28 18.65
N LEU A 63 5.79 -9.50 19.17
CA LEU A 63 4.57 -10.31 19.25
C LEU A 63 3.56 -9.69 20.22
N ASP A 64 4.01 -9.24 21.39
CA ASP A 64 3.18 -8.54 22.36
C ASP A 64 2.62 -7.23 21.78
N ALA A 65 3.41 -6.50 21.02
CA ALA A 65 2.96 -5.29 20.33
C ALA A 65 1.90 -5.58 19.25
N ALA A 66 2.04 -6.66 18.50
CA ALA A 66 1.05 -7.09 17.52
C ALA A 66 -0.28 -7.48 18.20
N GLU A 67 -0.24 -8.23 19.32
CA GLU A 67 -1.44 -8.56 20.09
C GLU A 67 -2.13 -7.32 20.67
N GLN A 68 -1.36 -6.32 21.10
CA GLN A 68 -1.91 -5.04 21.55
C GLN A 68 -2.59 -4.29 20.42
N LEU A 69 -1.99 -4.25 19.23
CA LEU A 69 -2.58 -3.61 18.05
C LEU A 69 -3.88 -4.30 17.65
N TRP A 70 -3.91 -5.63 17.67
CA TRP A 70 -5.12 -6.41 17.44
C TRP A 70 -6.21 -6.10 18.45
N SER A 71 -5.88 -6.15 19.74
CA SER A 71 -6.82 -5.84 20.81
C SER A 71 -7.42 -4.44 20.69
N GLN A 72 -6.62 -3.44 20.32
CA GLN A 72 -7.10 -2.07 20.10
C GLN A 72 -8.05 -1.97 18.91
N LEU A 73 -7.74 -2.69 17.81
CA LEU A 73 -8.57 -2.72 16.61
C LEU A 73 -9.96 -3.31 16.92
N GLU A 74 -10.00 -4.45 17.60
CA GLU A 74 -11.25 -5.12 18.00
C GLU A 74 -12.05 -4.30 19.02
N ALA A 75 -11.40 -3.73 20.01
CA ALA A 75 -12.06 -2.91 21.01
C ALA A 75 -12.73 -1.67 20.40
N GLU A 76 -12.06 -0.99 19.48
CA GLU A 76 -12.64 0.18 18.82
C GLU A 76 -13.77 -0.24 17.87
N ARG A 77 -13.61 -1.34 17.12
CA ARG A 77 -14.68 -1.91 16.29
C ARG A 77 -15.92 -2.20 17.12
N GLU A 78 -15.76 -2.93 18.21
CA GLU A 78 -16.88 -3.30 19.09
C GLU A 78 -17.57 -2.07 19.69
N LYS A 79 -16.80 -1.10 20.15
CA LYS A 79 -17.30 0.18 20.65
C LYS A 79 -18.13 0.90 19.58
N LEU A 80 -17.61 1.05 18.36
CA LEU A 80 -18.29 1.74 17.27
C LEU A 80 -19.61 1.04 16.90
N VAL A 81 -19.61 -0.28 16.81
CA VAL A 81 -20.82 -1.06 16.50
C VAL A 81 -21.89 -0.93 17.58
N ARG A 82 -21.50 -0.91 18.87
CA ARG A 82 -22.44 -0.91 19.98
C ARG A 82 -22.96 0.47 20.37
N THR A 83 -22.14 1.51 20.28
CA THR A 83 -22.43 2.78 20.93
C THR A 83 -22.55 3.96 19.97
N THR A 84 -22.11 3.82 18.70
CA THR A 84 -22.06 4.92 17.76
C THR A 84 -23.25 4.87 16.80
N PRO A 85 -23.94 6.00 16.55
CA PRO A 85 -24.98 6.06 15.51
C PRO A 85 -24.41 5.69 14.15
N ALA A 86 -25.12 4.89 13.36
CA ALA A 86 -24.64 4.34 12.08
C ALA A 86 -24.05 5.39 11.14
N ARG A 87 -24.63 6.58 11.07
CA ARG A 87 -24.16 7.72 10.24
C ARG A 87 -22.80 8.29 10.65
N GLU A 88 -22.30 7.95 11.83
CA GLU A 88 -21.05 8.47 12.40
C GLU A 88 -19.94 7.41 12.46
N VAL A 89 -20.30 6.14 12.31
CA VAL A 89 -19.36 5.00 12.42
C VAL A 89 -18.20 5.18 11.45
N ASP A 90 -18.45 5.43 10.18
CA ASP A 90 -17.40 5.55 9.16
C ASP A 90 -16.44 6.70 9.47
N ARG A 91 -16.96 7.85 9.90
CA ARG A 91 -16.12 9.00 10.22
C ARG A 91 -15.22 8.72 11.42
N GLN A 92 -15.76 8.11 12.47
CA GLN A 92 -15.00 7.77 13.68
C GLN A 92 -13.99 6.65 13.40
N TRP A 93 -14.38 5.65 12.60
CA TRP A 93 -13.49 4.60 12.15
C TRP A 93 -12.29 5.16 11.36
N MET A 94 -12.52 6.05 10.40
CA MET A 94 -11.45 6.66 9.62
C MET A 94 -10.49 7.48 10.48
N ALA A 95 -11.00 8.20 11.48
CA ALA A 95 -10.15 8.95 12.41
C ALA A 95 -9.27 8.02 13.26
N PHE A 96 -9.83 6.93 13.78
CA PHE A 96 -9.09 5.89 14.51
C PHE A 96 -8.06 5.22 13.62
N ARG A 97 -8.44 4.85 12.38
CA ARG A 97 -7.59 4.18 11.40
C ARG A 97 -6.27 4.92 11.17
N VAL A 98 -6.32 6.22 10.95
CA VAL A 98 -5.12 7.04 10.71
C VAL A 98 -4.11 6.90 11.85
N GLN A 99 -4.57 6.96 13.10
CA GLN A 99 -3.72 6.84 14.28
C GLN A 99 -3.22 5.40 14.47
N TRP A 100 -4.08 4.43 14.24
CA TRP A 100 -3.74 3.02 14.40
C TRP A 100 -2.71 2.57 13.35
N MET A 101 -2.85 2.98 12.08
CA MET A 101 -1.88 2.71 11.01
C MET A 101 -0.52 3.36 11.30
N GLY A 102 -0.50 4.57 11.89
CA GLY A 102 0.74 5.18 12.36
C GLY A 102 1.47 4.28 13.36
N ARG A 103 0.75 3.81 14.38
CA ARG A 103 1.30 2.88 15.38
C ARG A 103 1.76 1.55 14.79
N LEU A 104 1.01 0.98 13.84
CA LEU A 104 1.39 -0.25 13.14
C LEU A 104 2.75 -0.07 12.46
N ARG A 105 2.92 0.99 11.66
CA ARG A 105 4.17 1.27 10.94
C ARG A 105 5.36 1.54 11.85
N ASP A 106 5.12 2.26 12.96
CA ASP A 106 6.16 2.48 13.96
C ASP A 106 6.65 1.16 14.56
N ARG A 107 5.74 0.24 14.85
CA ARG A 107 6.08 -1.09 15.37
C ARG A 107 6.77 -1.97 14.34
N GLU A 108 6.31 -1.96 13.08
CA GLU A 108 7.00 -2.64 11.98
C GLU A 108 8.46 -2.20 11.85
N ALA A 109 8.71 -0.90 11.90
CA ALA A 109 10.06 -0.34 11.84
C ALA A 109 10.92 -0.78 13.03
N GLN A 110 10.37 -0.75 14.26
CA GLN A 110 11.07 -1.18 15.48
C GLN A 110 11.32 -2.69 15.52
N CYS A 111 10.48 -3.48 14.86
CA CYS A 111 10.60 -4.93 14.81
C CYS A 111 11.51 -5.45 13.70
N ALA A 112 12.05 -4.59 12.82
CA ALA A 112 12.92 -4.97 11.70
C ALA A 112 12.41 -6.19 10.91
N LEU A 113 11.16 -6.16 10.49
CA LEU A 113 10.44 -7.28 9.84
C LEU A 113 11.02 -7.72 8.49
N GLY A 114 12.09 -7.06 8.02
CA GLY A 114 12.83 -7.44 6.81
C GLY A 114 13.82 -8.59 7.02
N SER A 115 14.10 -9.00 8.25
CA SER A 115 15.04 -10.07 8.55
C SER A 115 14.42 -11.45 8.31
N ARG A 116 15.27 -12.44 7.92
CA ARG A 116 14.82 -13.79 7.54
C ARG A 116 14.26 -14.60 8.70
N ASP A 117 14.68 -14.31 9.89
CA ASP A 117 14.27 -14.94 11.15
C ASP A 117 12.94 -14.41 11.70
N ARG A 118 12.32 -13.41 11.03
CA ARG A 118 11.08 -12.77 11.46
C ARG A 118 9.95 -12.84 10.41
N VAL A 119 9.99 -13.86 9.56
CA VAL A 119 9.01 -14.02 8.46
C VAL A 119 7.59 -14.20 9.00
N ASP A 120 7.43 -14.94 10.09
CA ASP A 120 6.15 -15.16 10.76
C ASP A 120 5.58 -13.89 11.40
N LEU A 121 6.43 -13.07 12.02
CA LEU A 121 6.03 -11.74 12.50
C LEU A 121 5.62 -10.83 11.35
N LYS A 122 6.38 -10.81 10.25
CA LYS A 122 6.04 -10.03 9.06
C LYS A 122 4.66 -10.40 8.52
N GLU A 123 4.39 -11.69 8.41
CA GLU A 123 3.09 -12.20 7.98
C GLU A 123 1.98 -11.77 8.93
N LEU A 124 2.22 -11.84 10.24
CA LEU A 124 1.27 -11.43 11.26
C LEU A 124 0.92 -9.93 11.17
N TYR A 125 1.92 -9.06 10.99
CA TYR A 125 1.70 -7.62 10.81
C TYR A 125 0.96 -7.32 9.51
N HIS A 126 1.26 -8.06 8.43
CA HIS A 126 0.54 -7.95 7.16
C HIS A 126 -0.94 -8.35 7.31
N GLN A 127 -1.24 -9.42 8.03
CA GLN A 127 -2.63 -9.83 8.32
C GLN A 127 -3.37 -8.80 9.16
N LEU A 128 -2.71 -8.10 10.09
CA LEU A 128 -3.30 -7.00 10.84
C LEU A 128 -3.71 -5.84 9.92
N GLU A 129 -2.85 -5.49 8.96
CA GLU A 129 -3.14 -4.46 7.96
C GLU A 129 -4.31 -4.88 7.07
N GLU A 130 -4.32 -6.12 6.59
CA GLU A 130 -5.40 -6.67 5.76
C GLU A 130 -6.76 -6.65 6.47
N ILE A 131 -6.82 -7.09 7.73
CA ILE A 131 -8.08 -7.08 8.50
C ILE A 131 -8.59 -5.65 8.70
N GLN A 132 -7.70 -4.70 8.97
CA GLN A 132 -8.09 -3.30 9.11
C GLN A 132 -8.66 -2.76 7.79
N ASP A 133 -8.10 -3.14 6.64
CA ASP A 133 -8.61 -2.76 5.33
C ASP A 133 -9.97 -3.42 5.05
N LEU A 134 -10.13 -4.69 5.38
CA LEU A 134 -11.42 -5.40 5.26
C LEU A 134 -12.51 -4.75 6.11
N TYR A 135 -12.21 -4.36 7.33
CA TYR A 135 -13.16 -3.62 8.18
C TYR A 135 -13.56 -2.27 7.56
N THR A 136 -12.63 -1.62 6.86
CA THR A 136 -12.90 -0.36 6.16
C THR A 136 -13.80 -0.56 4.93
N ILE A 137 -13.55 -1.61 4.15
CA ILE A 137 -14.28 -1.89 2.90
C ILE A 137 -15.70 -2.39 3.19
N HIS A 138 -15.84 -3.30 4.17
CA HIS A 138 -17.12 -3.94 4.49
C HIS A 138 -17.98 -3.17 5.47
N ALA A 139 -17.67 -1.93 5.74
CA ALA A 139 -18.21 -1.14 6.82
C ALA A 139 -18.09 -1.89 8.18
N VAL A 140 -17.58 -1.26 9.19
CA VAL A 140 -17.21 -1.84 10.50
C VAL A 140 -18.34 -2.70 11.11
N GLN A 141 -19.59 -2.38 10.83
CA GLN A 141 -20.79 -3.07 11.32
C GLN A 141 -21.05 -4.44 10.67
N TYR A 142 -20.53 -4.68 9.45
CA TYR A 142 -20.69 -5.96 8.73
C TYR A 142 -19.44 -6.85 8.79
N ALA A 143 -18.53 -6.56 9.69
CA ALA A 143 -17.26 -7.26 9.82
C ALA A 143 -17.40 -8.77 10.16
N GLY A 144 -18.59 -9.26 10.42
CA GLY A 144 -18.86 -10.70 10.57
C GLY A 144 -18.51 -11.54 9.32
N GLU A 145 -18.53 -10.93 8.13
CA GLU A 145 -18.15 -11.59 6.88
C GLU A 145 -16.64 -11.88 6.78
N VAL A 146 -15.82 -11.21 7.57
CA VAL A 146 -14.36 -11.42 7.62
C VAL A 146 -13.93 -12.46 8.68
N GLY A 147 -14.89 -13.22 9.22
CA GLY A 147 -14.64 -14.21 10.27
C GLY A 147 -13.50 -15.17 9.95
N GLY A 148 -13.41 -15.66 8.71
CA GLY A 148 -12.33 -16.56 8.28
C GLY A 148 -10.92 -15.94 8.38
N VAL A 149 -10.79 -14.66 8.07
CA VAL A 149 -9.49 -13.94 8.15
C VAL A 149 -9.11 -13.68 9.61
N VAL A 150 -10.11 -13.36 10.46
CA VAL A 150 -9.90 -13.21 11.92
C VAL A 150 -9.46 -14.53 12.55
N ASP A 151 -10.05 -15.67 12.16
CA ASP A 151 -9.65 -16.97 12.66
C ASP A 151 -8.25 -17.37 12.18
N ALA A 152 -7.88 -17.02 10.95
CA ALA A 152 -6.53 -17.19 10.43
C ALA A 152 -5.50 -16.38 11.25
N LEU A 153 -5.81 -15.11 11.55
CA LEU A 153 -4.96 -14.26 12.39
C LEU A 153 -4.78 -14.86 13.80
N ARG A 154 -5.86 -15.31 14.43
CA ARG A 154 -5.77 -15.98 15.74
C ARG A 154 -4.91 -17.23 15.70
N GLY A 155 -5.01 -17.99 14.60
CA GLY A 155 -4.14 -19.14 14.33
C GLY A 155 -2.69 -18.74 14.22
N ALA A 156 -2.38 -17.66 13.51
CA ALA A 156 -1.03 -17.12 13.35
C ALA A 156 -0.43 -16.65 14.69
N PHE A 157 -1.19 -15.94 15.54
CA PHE A 157 -0.77 -15.60 16.90
C PHE A 157 -0.43 -16.84 17.73
N SER A 158 -1.28 -17.85 17.67
CA SER A 158 -1.07 -19.12 18.40
C SER A 158 0.19 -19.86 17.94
N ALA A 159 0.46 -19.86 16.63
CA ALA A 159 1.66 -20.44 16.04
C ALA A 159 2.94 -19.66 16.44
N ALA A 160 2.90 -18.33 16.36
CA ALA A 160 4.00 -17.47 16.75
C ALA A 160 4.37 -17.64 18.25
N ARG A 161 3.38 -17.74 19.13
CA ARG A 161 3.60 -18.02 20.55
C ARG A 161 4.22 -19.40 20.82
N LYS A 162 3.83 -20.42 20.04
CA LYS A 162 4.48 -21.74 20.14
C LYS A 162 5.93 -21.72 19.68
N ASN A 163 6.23 -20.97 18.61
CA ASN A 163 7.58 -20.81 18.11
C ASN A 163 8.45 -20.05 19.12
N GLU A 164 7.92 -18.99 19.73
CA GLU A 164 8.57 -18.26 20.82
C GLU A 164 8.94 -19.20 21.97
N ALA A 165 7.97 -19.96 22.47
CA ALA A 165 8.17 -20.89 23.56
C ALA A 165 9.18 -22.02 23.24
N ALA A 166 9.32 -22.37 21.95
CA ALA A 166 10.27 -23.37 21.48
C ALA A 166 11.67 -22.79 21.16
N GLY A 167 11.87 -21.49 21.30
CA GLY A 167 13.15 -20.82 20.99
C GLY A 167 13.57 -20.92 19.52
N ARG A 168 12.59 -20.91 18.59
CA ARG A 168 12.81 -21.10 17.15
C ARG A 168 12.85 -19.76 16.39
N PHE A 169 13.72 -18.86 16.78
CA PHE A 169 13.93 -17.56 16.14
C PHE A 169 15.36 -17.07 16.31
#